data_5f3338ef9f0beb9f26e1d71748fd065e
#
_entry.id   5f3338ef9f0beb9f26e1d71748fd065e
#
_cell.length_a   1.000
_cell.length_b   1.000
_cell.length_c   1.000
_cell.angle_alpha   90.00
_cell.angle_beta   90.00
_cell.angle_gamma   90.00
#
_symmetry.space_group_name_H-M   'P 1'
#
loop_
_entity.id
_entity.type
_entity.pdbx_description
1 polymer ?
#
loop_
_entity_poly.entity_id
_entity_poly.type
_entity_poly.pdbx_seq_one_letter_code
_entity_poly.pdbx_strand_id
1 'polypeptide(L)'
;MLWELRDEDARQLLGGMSNGAYYELKKTGSRTLDQDRLTRISLLTGIFKALNILYRKKLADRWVHLPNTNPMFGGETPLAYLVKGGVPAMLRVRQLLDARRGGR
;
A
#
# COMPACT_ATOMS: atom_id res chain seq x y z
N MET A 1 -1.30 5.02 11.49
CA MET A 1 -1.47 4.45 10.13
C MET A 1 -0.11 3.98 9.62
N LEU A 2 -0.08 2.85 8.96
CA LEU A 2 1.13 2.37 8.31
C LEU A 2 1.58 3.40 7.28
N TRP A 3 2.89 3.61 7.15
CA TRP A 3 3.51 4.49 6.18
C TRP A 3 3.22 5.99 6.34
N GLU A 4 2.57 6.42 7.40
CA GLU A 4 2.28 7.84 7.64
C GLU A 4 1.63 8.51 6.43
N LEU A 5 0.57 7.90 5.91
CA LEU A 5 -0.14 8.41 4.73
C LEU A 5 -1.05 9.58 5.08
N ARG A 6 -1.20 10.50 4.11
CA ARG A 6 -2.27 11.47 4.19
C ARG A 6 -3.61 10.74 4.09
N ASP A 7 -4.65 11.27 4.73
CA ASP A 7 -5.98 10.65 4.69
C ASP A 7 -6.47 10.47 3.25
N GLU A 8 -6.21 11.44 2.37
CA GLU A 8 -6.59 11.34 0.97
C GLU A 8 -5.96 10.13 0.28
N ASP A 9 -4.65 9.92 0.48
CA ASP A 9 -3.95 8.80 -0.12
C ASP A 9 -4.47 7.47 0.43
N ALA A 10 -4.69 7.40 1.73
CA ALA A 10 -5.22 6.20 2.36
C ALA A 10 -6.61 5.85 1.80
N ARG A 11 -7.47 6.85 1.63
CA ARG A 11 -8.80 6.62 1.06
C ARG A 11 -8.72 6.14 -0.39
N GLN A 12 -7.79 6.68 -1.17
CA GLN A 12 -7.59 6.25 -2.55
C GLN A 12 -7.08 4.80 -2.62
N LEU A 13 -6.14 4.45 -1.76
CA LEU A 13 -5.65 3.07 -1.68
C LEU A 13 -6.77 2.10 -1.31
N LEU A 14 -7.76 2.56 -0.55
CA LEU A 14 -8.91 1.74 -0.18
C LEU A 14 -10.04 1.80 -1.21
N GLY A 15 -9.74 2.26 -2.43
CA GLY A 15 -10.70 2.24 -3.53
C GLY A 15 -11.58 3.47 -3.61
N GLY A 16 -11.12 4.60 -3.11
CA GLY A 16 -11.89 5.84 -3.15
C GLY A 16 -12.93 5.91 -2.04
N MET A 17 -12.61 5.36 -0.88
CA MET A 17 -13.52 5.40 0.27
C MET A 17 -13.85 6.84 0.63
N SER A 18 -15.13 7.11 0.94
CA SER A 18 -15.57 8.45 1.32
C SER A 18 -14.94 8.88 2.66
N ASN A 19 -14.91 10.20 2.91
CA ASN A 19 -14.41 10.73 4.18
C ASN A 19 -15.14 10.12 5.37
N GLY A 20 -16.47 10.06 5.29
CA GLY A 20 -17.27 9.53 6.39
C GLY A 20 -16.98 8.06 6.66
N ALA A 21 -16.93 7.25 5.61
CA ALA A 21 -16.65 5.82 5.74
C ALA A 21 -15.24 5.57 6.28
N TYR A 22 -14.26 6.34 5.78
CA TYR A 22 -12.87 6.21 6.22
C TYR A 22 -12.71 6.62 7.69
N TYR A 23 -13.35 7.72 8.08
CA TYR A 23 -13.32 8.20 9.46
C TYR A 23 -13.94 7.15 10.40
N GLU A 24 -15.06 6.58 10.01
CA GLU A 24 -15.72 5.52 10.76
C GLU A 24 -14.81 4.32 10.96
N LEU A 25 -14.15 3.89 9.88
CA LEU A 25 -13.20 2.76 9.94
C LEU A 25 -12.06 3.05 10.90
N LYS A 26 -11.49 4.26 10.86
CA LYS A 26 -10.39 4.65 11.75
C LYS A 26 -10.84 4.69 13.21
N LYS A 27 -12.05 5.20 13.43
CA LYS A 27 -12.56 5.42 14.78
C LYS A 27 -12.90 4.13 15.48
N THR A 28 -13.61 3.23 14.80
CA THR A 28 -14.12 2.00 15.41
C THR A 28 -13.23 0.79 15.14
N GLY A 29 -12.46 0.85 14.06
CA GLY A 29 -11.65 -0.28 13.61
C GLY A 29 -12.50 -1.45 13.13
N SER A 30 -13.81 -1.28 13.08
CA SER A 30 -14.72 -2.37 12.76
C SER A 30 -15.84 -1.83 11.89
N ARG A 31 -15.85 -2.24 10.65
CA ARG A 31 -16.83 -1.87 9.66
C ARG A 31 -16.97 -3.02 8.69
N THR A 32 -18.20 -3.27 8.24
CA THR A 32 -18.41 -4.23 7.15
C THR A 32 -17.77 -3.70 5.89
N LEU A 33 -16.81 -4.45 5.35
CA LEU A 33 -16.08 -4.09 4.14
C LEU A 33 -16.47 -5.03 3.01
N ASP A 34 -16.57 -4.49 1.80
CA ASP A 34 -16.79 -5.32 0.63
C ASP A 34 -15.51 -6.07 0.23
N GLN A 35 -15.64 -6.99 -0.72
CA GLN A 35 -14.53 -7.84 -1.14
C GLN A 35 -13.37 -7.03 -1.74
N ASP A 36 -13.67 -5.99 -2.49
CA ASP A 36 -12.63 -5.15 -3.07
C ASP A 36 -11.75 -4.51 -2.00
N ARG A 37 -12.37 -3.95 -0.97
CA ARG A 37 -11.62 -3.31 0.10
C ARG A 37 -10.83 -4.32 0.93
N LEU A 38 -11.40 -5.47 1.20
CA LEU A 38 -10.70 -6.56 1.88
C LEU A 38 -9.46 -6.99 1.09
N THR A 39 -9.61 -7.12 -0.23
CA THR A 39 -8.50 -7.48 -1.11
C THR A 39 -7.39 -6.42 -1.05
N ARG A 40 -7.75 -5.15 -1.13
CA ARG A 40 -6.78 -4.05 -1.04
C ARG A 40 -6.04 -4.05 0.28
N ILE A 41 -6.76 -4.19 1.38
CA ILE A 41 -6.14 -4.24 2.72
C ILE A 41 -5.19 -5.41 2.82
N SER A 42 -5.59 -6.57 2.34
CA SER A 42 -4.76 -7.78 2.37
C SER A 42 -3.46 -7.57 1.57
N LEU A 43 -3.56 -7.02 0.36
CA LEU A 43 -2.38 -6.78 -0.48
C LEU A 43 -1.47 -5.73 0.13
N LEU A 44 -2.02 -4.64 0.64
CA LEU A 44 -1.24 -3.58 1.27
C LEU A 44 -0.54 -4.09 2.54
N THR A 45 -1.22 -4.90 3.33
CA THR A 45 -0.63 -5.53 4.50
C THR A 45 0.52 -6.44 4.10
N GLY A 46 0.35 -7.21 3.02
CA GLY A 46 1.42 -8.07 2.50
C GLY A 46 2.63 -7.27 2.04
N ILE A 47 2.41 -6.14 1.38
CA ILE A 47 3.49 -5.24 0.96
C ILE A 47 4.21 -4.71 2.20
N PHE A 48 3.47 -4.25 3.20
CA PHE A 48 4.05 -3.75 4.44
C PHE A 48 4.92 -4.81 5.12
N LYS A 49 4.43 -6.03 5.24
CA LYS A 49 5.19 -7.13 5.85
C LYS A 49 6.46 -7.43 5.06
N ALA A 50 6.36 -7.47 3.73
CA ALA A 50 7.52 -7.73 2.89
C ALA A 50 8.60 -6.65 3.06
N LEU A 51 8.19 -5.38 3.12
CA LEU A 51 9.13 -4.28 3.34
C LEU A 51 9.84 -4.39 4.67
N ASN A 52 9.12 -4.79 5.73
CA ASN A 52 9.72 -4.94 7.05
C ASN A 52 10.63 -6.16 7.17
N ILE A 53 10.53 -7.11 6.25
CA ILE A 53 11.47 -8.21 6.15
C ILE A 53 12.72 -7.79 5.38
N LEU A 54 12.55 -7.03 4.30
CA LEU A 54 13.67 -6.63 3.42
C LEU A 54 14.51 -5.49 3.99
N TYR A 55 13.91 -4.59 4.72
CA TYR A 55 14.55 -3.35 5.15
C TYR A 55 14.36 -3.12 6.64
N ARG A 56 15.26 -2.31 7.23
CA ARG A 56 15.07 -1.86 8.60
C ARG A 56 13.79 -1.01 8.66
N LYS A 57 13.17 -0.98 9.83
CA LYS A 57 11.86 -0.32 10.01
C LYS A 57 11.82 1.09 9.47
N LYS A 58 12.84 1.89 9.71
CA LYS A 58 12.87 3.29 9.27
C LYS A 58 12.79 3.41 7.76
N LEU A 59 13.54 2.60 7.02
CA LEU A 59 13.49 2.59 5.57
C LEU A 59 12.22 1.92 5.07
N ALA A 60 11.80 0.84 5.71
CA ALA A 60 10.56 0.16 5.33
C ALA A 60 9.37 1.11 5.38
N ASP A 61 9.28 1.93 6.42
CA ASP A 61 8.16 2.89 6.57
C ASP A 61 8.22 4.02 5.55
N ARG A 62 9.40 4.35 5.05
CA ARG A 62 9.58 5.44 4.08
C ARG A 62 9.60 5.01 2.64
N TRP A 63 9.74 3.72 2.39
CA TRP A 63 9.98 3.19 1.03
C TRP A 63 8.92 3.66 0.02
N VAL A 64 7.66 3.67 0.40
CA VAL A 64 6.57 4.07 -0.49
C VAL A 64 6.60 5.56 -0.85
N HIS A 65 7.27 6.36 -0.04
CA HIS A 65 7.37 7.82 -0.23
C HIS A 65 8.62 8.25 -1.00
N LEU A 66 9.51 7.32 -1.33
CA LEU A 66 10.76 7.65 -2.00
C LEU A 66 10.67 7.33 -3.49
N PRO A 67 11.19 8.21 -4.37
CA PRO A 67 11.29 7.86 -5.78
C PRO A 67 12.07 6.57 -5.94
N ASN A 68 11.64 5.72 -6.86
CA ASN A 68 12.24 4.42 -7.05
C ASN A 68 12.82 4.31 -8.46
N THR A 69 14.00 3.72 -8.56
CA THR A 69 14.70 3.58 -9.84
C THR A 69 14.18 2.42 -10.68
N ASN A 70 13.36 1.54 -10.10
CA ASN A 70 12.80 0.45 -10.89
C ASN A 70 11.91 1.02 -12.00
N PRO A 71 12.15 0.62 -13.27
CA PRO A 71 11.37 1.16 -14.41
C PRO A 71 9.86 0.99 -14.26
N MET A 72 9.42 0.02 -13.47
CA MET A 72 8.01 -0.21 -13.22
C MET A 72 7.30 1.03 -12.70
N PHE A 73 7.99 1.86 -11.92
CA PHE A 73 7.39 3.04 -11.29
C PHE A 73 7.47 4.29 -12.18
N GLY A 74 8.18 4.22 -13.30
CA GLY A 74 8.24 5.36 -14.22
C GLY A 74 8.79 6.64 -13.61
N GLY A 75 9.70 6.53 -12.65
CA GLY A 75 10.26 7.68 -11.95
C GLY A 75 9.42 8.21 -10.81
N GLU A 76 8.24 7.65 -10.59
CA GLU A 76 7.35 8.06 -9.50
C GLU A 76 7.65 7.29 -8.22
N THR A 77 7.03 7.73 -7.12
CA THR A 77 7.09 6.98 -5.87
C THR A 77 6.20 5.73 -5.97
N PRO A 78 6.53 4.67 -5.22
CA PRO A 78 5.63 3.52 -5.14
C PRO A 78 4.23 3.90 -4.68
N LEU A 79 4.10 4.87 -3.77
CA LEU A 79 2.79 5.34 -3.32
C LEU A 79 1.95 5.87 -4.49
N ALA A 80 2.53 6.74 -5.32
CA ALA A 80 1.83 7.27 -6.48
C ALA A 80 1.41 6.16 -7.44
N TYR A 81 2.28 5.19 -7.65
CA TYR A 81 2.00 4.04 -8.51
C TYR A 81 0.81 3.22 -7.97
N LEU A 82 0.79 2.97 -6.65
CA LEU A 82 -0.29 2.22 -6.01
C LEU A 82 -1.62 2.96 -6.08
N VAL A 83 -1.60 4.27 -5.82
CA VAL A 83 -2.81 5.09 -5.87
C VAL A 83 -3.41 5.11 -7.28
N LYS A 84 -2.59 5.29 -8.29
CA LYS A 84 -3.05 5.31 -9.68
C LYS A 84 -3.54 3.96 -10.17
N GLY A 85 -2.81 2.90 -9.83
CA GLY A 85 -3.01 1.60 -10.45
C GLY A 85 -3.96 0.66 -9.71
N GLY A 86 -4.27 0.95 -8.45
CA GLY A 86 -5.18 0.13 -7.68
C GLY A 86 -4.70 -1.31 -7.48
N VAL A 87 -5.63 -2.26 -7.46
CA VAL A 87 -5.33 -3.66 -7.19
C VAL A 87 -4.25 -4.25 -8.12
N PRO A 88 -4.29 -4.02 -9.44
CA PRO A 88 -3.22 -4.54 -10.31
C PRO A 88 -1.84 -4.02 -9.92
N ALA A 89 -1.74 -2.74 -9.53
CA ALA A 89 -0.47 -2.18 -9.08
C ALA A 89 -0.01 -2.81 -7.78
N MET A 90 -0.93 -3.03 -6.84
CA MET A 90 -0.62 -3.69 -5.57
C MET A 90 -0.08 -5.10 -5.79
N LEU A 91 -0.67 -5.85 -6.71
CA LEU A 91 -0.20 -7.18 -7.06
C LEU A 91 1.22 -7.14 -7.63
N ARG A 92 1.51 -6.19 -8.51
CA ARG A 92 2.84 -6.06 -9.10
C ARG A 92 3.90 -5.70 -8.07
N VAL A 93 3.58 -4.77 -7.17
CA VAL A 93 4.51 -4.40 -6.10
C VAL A 93 4.73 -5.57 -5.17
N ARG A 94 3.67 -6.30 -4.81
CA ARG A 94 3.79 -7.48 -3.97
C ARG A 94 4.70 -8.53 -4.63
N GLN A 95 4.52 -8.78 -5.93
CA GLN A 95 5.36 -9.72 -6.67
C GLN A 95 6.82 -9.27 -6.71
N LEU A 96 7.07 -7.98 -6.91
CA LEU A 96 8.42 -7.44 -6.92
C LEU A 96 9.12 -7.70 -5.57
N LEU A 97 8.44 -7.40 -4.49
CA LEU A 97 9.01 -7.55 -3.15
C LEU A 97 9.19 -9.03 -2.78
N ASP A 98 8.24 -9.87 -3.15
CA ASP A 98 8.34 -11.30 -2.90
C ASP A 98 9.53 -11.93 -3.66
N ALA A 99 9.77 -11.47 -4.88
CA ALA A 99 10.94 -11.91 -5.65
C ALA A 99 12.24 -11.54 -4.94
N ARG A 100 12.32 -10.34 -4.38
CA ARG A 100 13.50 -9.90 -3.64
C ARG A 100 13.69 -10.71 -2.36
N ARG A 101 12.62 -11.06 -1.68
CA ARG A 101 12.66 -11.86 -0.45
C ARG A 101 13.11 -13.28 -0.71
N GLY A 102 12.55 -13.88 -1.76
CA GLY A 102 12.76 -15.29 -2.05
C GLY A 102 13.92 -15.60 -2.96
N GLY A 103 14.61 -14.58 -3.49
CA GLY A 103 15.64 -14.79 -4.48
C GLY A 103 15.09 -15.32 -5.79
N ARG A 104 13.87 -15.01 -6.10
CA ARG A 104 13.17 -15.54 -7.26
C ARG A 104 12.82 -14.43 -8.22
#